data_60029d82f9bc2ecbf3407a451fb44848
#
_entry.id   60029d82f9bc2ecbf3407a451fb44848
#
_cell.length_a   1.000
_cell.length_b   1.000
_cell.length_c   1.000
_cell.angle_alpha   90.00
_cell.angle_beta   90.00
_cell.angle_gamma   90.00
#
_symmetry.space_group_name_H-M   'P 1'
#
loop_
_entity.id
_entity.type
_entity.pdbx_description
1 polymer ?
#
loop_
_entity_poly.entity_id
_entity_poly.type
_entity_poly.pdbx_seq_one_letter_code
_entity_poly.pdbx_strand_id
1 'polypeptide(L)'
;ILFSLGCLGIIMLGGFHLTSLPAHAVWIRTRSGKMVHGIICAKPVHFMTTAERSSQTLEIEKMYVDVGATSREEVENVFGIHIGDPMMPDVTFEYDAEHEICFGKAFDNRAGCACIVDTMKQLEKEQASLAVNVVGAFAAQEEVGTRGAVVTSQIVKPDLAIVFEGSPSDDFFISAGQAQGVTLIFA
;
A
#
# COMPACT_ATOMS: atom_id res chain seq x y z
N ILE A 1 -6.79 16.38 7.56
CA ILE A 1 -7.48 17.68 7.76
C ILE A 1 -8.97 17.41 7.70
N LEU A 2 -9.72 17.84 8.73
CA LEU A 2 -11.18 17.78 8.70
C LEU A 2 -11.71 19.10 8.14
N PHE A 3 -12.49 19.03 7.07
CA PHE A 3 -13.17 20.19 6.52
C PHE A 3 -14.48 20.45 7.27
N SER A 4 -14.94 21.69 7.28
CA SER A 4 -16.18 22.11 7.96
C SER A 4 -17.44 21.39 7.50
N LEU A 5 -17.44 20.82 6.31
CA LEU A 5 -18.56 20.09 5.71
C LEU A 5 -18.50 18.57 5.90
N GLY A 6 -17.76 18.08 6.89
CA GLY A 6 -17.68 16.63 7.18
C GLY A 6 -16.77 15.81 6.25
N CYS A 7 -16.07 16.44 5.32
CA CYS A 7 -15.11 15.75 4.44
C CYS A 7 -13.74 15.66 5.09
N LEU A 8 -12.97 14.61 4.74
CA LEU A 8 -11.66 14.32 5.28
C LEU A 8 -10.57 14.64 4.26
N GLY A 9 -9.61 15.49 4.62
CA GLY A 9 -8.39 15.69 3.82
C GLY A 9 -7.43 14.50 3.94
N ILE A 10 -6.67 14.27 2.89
CA ILE A 10 -5.77 13.12 2.75
C ILE A 10 -4.33 13.58 2.93
N ILE A 11 -3.52 12.78 3.61
CA ILE A 11 -2.06 12.90 3.66
C ILE A 11 -1.49 11.55 3.22
N MET A 12 -0.59 11.59 2.24
CA MET A 12 0.07 10.40 1.72
C MET A 12 1.18 9.94 2.68
N LEU A 13 1.27 8.63 2.91
CA LEU A 13 2.36 8.02 3.68
C LEU A 13 3.41 7.34 2.80
N GLY A 14 3.16 7.20 1.52
CA GLY A 14 4.04 6.61 0.52
C GLY A 14 3.66 7.11 -0.87
N GLY A 15 4.23 6.53 -1.91
CA GLY A 15 3.92 6.85 -3.30
C GLY A 15 2.58 6.29 -3.73
N PHE A 16 1.73 7.13 -4.33
CA PHE A 16 0.48 6.72 -4.96
C PHE A 16 0.29 7.48 -6.26
N HIS A 17 -0.21 6.81 -7.28
CA HIS A 17 -0.51 7.49 -8.53
C HIS A 17 -1.84 8.24 -8.37
N LEU A 18 -1.79 9.58 -8.32
CA LEU A 18 -2.94 10.41 -7.96
C LEU A 18 -4.13 10.24 -8.91
N THR A 19 -3.89 9.94 -10.19
CA THR A 19 -4.96 9.76 -11.18
C THR A 19 -5.81 8.51 -10.93
N SER A 20 -5.29 7.54 -10.18
CA SER A 20 -6.04 6.33 -9.83
C SER A 20 -6.86 6.45 -8.54
N LEU A 21 -6.70 7.54 -7.78
CA LEU A 21 -7.37 7.69 -6.48
C LEU A 21 -8.85 8.08 -6.54
N PRO A 22 -9.31 9.01 -7.43
CA PRO A 22 -10.71 9.42 -7.45
C PRO A 22 -11.66 8.25 -7.67
N ALA A 23 -12.79 8.28 -6.98
CA ALA A 23 -13.84 7.26 -6.97
C ALA A 23 -13.47 5.90 -6.33
N HIS A 24 -12.25 5.76 -5.77
CA HIS A 24 -11.92 4.56 -5.01
C HIS A 24 -12.61 4.54 -3.66
N ALA A 25 -13.17 3.39 -3.32
CA ALA A 25 -13.65 3.08 -1.99
C ALA A 25 -12.47 2.84 -1.04
N VAL A 26 -12.63 3.28 0.20
CA VAL A 26 -11.60 3.18 1.23
C VAL A 26 -12.19 2.77 2.57
N TRP A 27 -11.36 2.16 3.40
CA TRP A 27 -11.62 1.94 4.81
C TRP A 27 -10.74 2.84 5.66
N ILE A 28 -11.37 3.51 6.64
CA ILE A 28 -10.68 4.31 7.66
C ILE A 28 -10.75 3.54 8.97
N ARG A 29 -9.61 3.27 9.57
CA ARG A 29 -9.53 2.60 10.86
C ARG A 29 -9.45 3.64 11.97
N THR A 30 -10.51 3.75 12.76
CA THR A 30 -10.55 4.65 13.92
C THR A 30 -9.66 4.15 15.06
N ARG A 31 -9.38 5.01 16.03
CA ARG A 31 -8.61 4.65 17.24
C ARG A 31 -9.26 3.55 18.05
N SER A 32 -10.59 3.45 18.04
CA SER A 32 -11.33 2.36 18.68
C SER A 32 -11.24 1.03 17.94
N GLY A 33 -10.64 1.00 16.74
CA GLY A 33 -10.58 -0.16 15.87
C GLY A 33 -11.80 -0.32 14.96
N LYS A 34 -12.80 0.57 15.06
CA LYS A 34 -13.94 0.59 14.14
C LYS A 34 -13.47 0.92 12.74
N MET A 35 -13.99 0.21 11.74
CA MET A 35 -13.76 0.50 10.34
C MET A 35 -14.91 1.34 9.80
N VAL A 36 -14.57 2.46 9.16
CA VAL A 36 -15.54 3.36 8.52
C VAL A 36 -15.27 3.39 7.03
N HIS A 37 -16.33 3.13 6.26
CA HIS A 37 -16.24 3.16 4.79
C HIS A 37 -16.32 4.60 4.29
N GLY A 38 -15.59 4.90 3.21
CA GLY A 38 -15.60 6.19 2.55
C GLY A 38 -15.24 6.08 1.08
N ILE A 39 -15.40 7.17 0.35
CA ILE A 39 -15.04 7.26 -1.07
C ILE A 39 -14.13 8.46 -1.27
N ILE A 40 -13.05 8.27 -2.02
CA ILE A 40 -12.18 9.38 -2.42
C ILE A 40 -12.86 10.19 -3.51
N CYS A 41 -13.02 11.48 -3.25
CA CYS A 41 -13.62 12.45 -4.15
C CYS A 41 -12.58 13.46 -4.62
N ALA A 42 -12.77 13.94 -5.85
CA ALA A 42 -12.04 15.06 -6.41
C ALA A 42 -13.04 16.13 -6.90
N LYS A 43 -12.53 17.31 -7.28
CA LYS A 43 -13.36 18.39 -7.80
C LYS A 43 -14.18 17.89 -9.01
N PRO A 44 -15.53 17.98 -8.96
CA PRO A 44 -16.38 17.56 -10.09
C PRO A 44 -16.06 18.37 -11.35
N VAL A 45 -16.11 17.70 -12.51
CA VAL A 45 -15.80 18.32 -13.82
C VAL A 45 -16.64 19.56 -14.10
N HIS A 46 -17.89 19.58 -13.63
CA HIS A 46 -18.79 20.73 -13.81
C HIS A 46 -18.35 22.01 -13.08
N PHE A 47 -17.54 21.87 -12.04
CA PHE A 47 -16.97 22.99 -11.28
C PHE A 47 -15.54 23.36 -11.71
N MET A 48 -14.99 22.62 -12.67
CA MET A 48 -13.64 22.88 -13.19
C MET A 48 -13.68 23.99 -14.26
N THR A 49 -12.70 24.89 -14.21
CA THR A 49 -12.41 25.84 -15.30
C THR A 49 -11.89 25.09 -16.54
N THR A 50 -11.88 25.73 -17.69
CA THR A 50 -11.33 25.15 -18.93
C THR A 50 -9.86 24.77 -18.75
N ALA A 51 -9.09 25.60 -18.05
CA ALA A 51 -7.68 25.33 -17.76
C ALA A 51 -7.50 24.11 -16.85
N GLU A 52 -8.32 23.96 -15.81
CA GLU A 52 -8.28 22.79 -14.92
C GLU A 52 -8.68 21.51 -15.64
N ARG A 53 -9.61 21.55 -16.59
CA ARG A 53 -10.01 20.38 -17.39
C ARG A 53 -8.92 19.95 -18.36
N SER A 54 -8.15 20.87 -18.89
CA SER A 54 -7.04 20.58 -19.79
C SER A 54 -5.76 20.17 -19.05
N SER A 55 -5.65 20.54 -17.76
CA SER A 55 -4.56 20.10 -16.88
C SER A 55 -4.85 18.68 -16.40
N GLN A 56 -3.96 17.75 -16.73
CA GLN A 56 -4.04 16.37 -16.20
C GLN A 56 -3.43 16.25 -14.79
N THR A 57 -3.04 17.36 -14.18
CA THR A 57 -2.37 17.36 -12.88
C THR A 57 -3.42 17.33 -11.77
N LEU A 58 -3.47 16.22 -11.06
CA LEU A 58 -4.23 16.09 -9.83
C LEU A 58 -3.35 16.44 -8.63
N GLU A 59 -3.92 17.14 -7.66
CA GLU A 59 -3.25 17.53 -6.42
C GLU A 59 -3.97 16.86 -5.26
N ILE A 60 -3.22 16.19 -4.38
CA ILE A 60 -3.79 15.48 -3.24
C ILE A 60 -4.54 16.42 -2.29
N GLU A 61 -4.12 17.67 -2.18
CA GLU A 61 -4.74 18.71 -1.37
C GLU A 61 -6.14 19.09 -1.84
N LYS A 62 -6.47 18.78 -3.09
CA LYS A 62 -7.79 19.02 -3.70
C LYS A 62 -8.69 17.79 -3.66
N MET A 63 -8.19 16.69 -3.10
CA MET A 63 -8.95 15.46 -2.88
C MET A 63 -9.42 15.39 -1.43
N TYR A 64 -10.52 14.71 -1.24
CA TYR A 64 -11.09 14.46 0.08
C TYR A 64 -11.80 13.12 0.11
N VAL A 65 -12.01 12.60 1.32
CA VAL A 65 -12.82 11.41 1.52
C VAL A 65 -14.18 11.82 2.06
N ASP A 66 -15.20 11.34 1.42
CA ASP A 66 -16.60 11.46 1.86
C ASP A 66 -16.99 10.18 2.60
N VAL A 67 -17.44 10.33 3.83
CA VAL A 67 -17.94 9.25 4.69
C VAL A 67 -19.46 9.40 4.95
N GLY A 68 -20.11 10.35 4.27
CA GLY A 68 -21.51 10.67 4.45
C GLY A 68 -21.81 11.58 5.64
N ALA A 69 -20.79 12.15 6.29
CA ALA A 69 -20.95 13.11 7.36
C ALA A 69 -21.28 14.50 6.81
N THR A 70 -22.09 15.26 7.55
CA THR A 70 -22.50 16.62 7.18
C THR A 70 -21.78 17.71 7.97
N SER A 71 -21.08 17.33 9.02
CA SER A 71 -20.31 18.25 9.85
C SER A 71 -19.07 17.59 10.44
N ARG A 72 -18.15 18.41 10.91
CA ARG A 72 -16.96 17.96 11.64
C ARG A 72 -17.33 17.21 12.93
N GLU A 73 -18.30 17.73 13.66
CA GLU A 73 -18.78 17.13 14.91
C GLU A 73 -19.32 15.72 14.67
N GLU A 74 -20.00 15.51 13.54
CA GLU A 74 -20.51 14.20 13.16
C GLU A 74 -19.38 13.24 12.83
N VAL A 75 -18.33 13.68 12.10
CA VAL A 75 -17.13 12.87 11.82
C VAL A 75 -16.47 12.41 13.11
N GLU A 76 -16.27 13.33 14.07
CA GLU A 76 -15.57 13.03 15.31
C GLU A 76 -16.41 12.22 16.29
N ASN A 77 -17.70 12.57 16.48
CA ASN A 77 -18.51 12.02 17.56
C ASN A 77 -19.38 10.82 17.13
N VAL A 78 -19.80 10.74 15.86
CA VAL A 78 -20.65 9.66 15.35
C VAL A 78 -19.80 8.60 14.63
N PHE A 79 -18.94 9.04 13.71
CA PHE A 79 -18.07 8.13 12.97
C PHE A 79 -16.83 7.75 13.79
N GLY A 80 -16.39 8.60 14.73
CA GLY A 80 -15.25 8.36 15.59
C GLY A 80 -13.90 8.53 14.88
N ILE A 81 -13.89 9.29 13.78
CA ILE A 81 -12.69 9.52 12.97
C ILE A 81 -11.96 10.76 13.48
N HIS A 82 -10.67 10.64 13.68
CA HIS A 82 -9.80 11.71 14.16
C HIS A 82 -8.61 11.93 13.21
N ILE A 83 -7.97 13.08 13.36
CA ILE A 83 -6.74 13.38 12.62
C ILE A 83 -5.67 12.33 12.94
N GLY A 84 -5.07 11.76 11.89
CA GLY A 84 -4.04 10.73 12.00
C GLY A 84 -4.59 9.30 11.94
N ASP A 85 -5.90 9.11 11.84
CA ASP A 85 -6.46 7.78 11.63
C ASP A 85 -6.07 7.25 10.23
N PRO A 86 -5.52 6.03 10.13
CA PRO A 86 -5.05 5.49 8.86
C PRO A 86 -6.22 5.09 7.95
N MET A 87 -5.98 5.30 6.66
CA MET A 87 -6.89 4.92 5.58
C MET A 87 -6.20 3.95 4.63
N MET A 88 -6.97 3.03 4.07
CA MET A 88 -6.50 2.06 3.10
C MET A 88 -7.53 1.83 2.00
N PRO A 89 -7.12 1.45 0.78
CA PRO A 89 -8.05 1.04 -0.28
C PRO A 89 -8.96 -0.11 0.17
N ASP A 90 -10.23 -0.04 -0.22
CA ASP A 90 -11.19 -1.13 -0.01
C ASP A 90 -11.00 -2.18 -1.12
N VAL A 91 -9.98 -3.01 -0.94
CA VAL A 91 -9.68 -4.15 -1.82
C VAL A 91 -9.60 -5.39 -0.96
N THR A 92 -10.45 -6.35 -1.24
CA THR A 92 -10.48 -7.66 -0.58
C THR A 92 -9.55 -8.62 -1.33
N PHE A 93 -8.88 -9.50 -0.58
CA PHE A 93 -8.09 -10.57 -1.20
C PHE A 93 -9.03 -11.62 -1.76
N GLU A 94 -8.80 -12.01 -3.00
CA GLU A 94 -9.51 -13.07 -3.70
C GLU A 94 -8.50 -14.00 -4.36
N TYR A 95 -8.80 -15.29 -4.36
CA TYR A 95 -8.02 -16.31 -5.05
C TYR A 95 -8.90 -17.06 -6.05
N ASP A 96 -8.56 -16.93 -7.31
CA ASP A 96 -9.14 -17.72 -8.39
C ASP A 96 -8.37 -19.04 -8.48
N ALA A 97 -8.99 -20.12 -8.00
CA ALA A 97 -8.37 -21.42 -7.96
C ALA A 97 -8.34 -22.12 -9.35
N GLU A 98 -9.18 -21.70 -10.30
CA GLU A 98 -9.20 -22.26 -11.64
C GLU A 98 -8.00 -21.78 -12.47
N HIS A 99 -7.64 -20.50 -12.30
CA HIS A 99 -6.54 -19.87 -13.05
C HIS A 99 -5.30 -19.63 -12.18
N GLU A 100 -5.33 -20.00 -10.91
CA GLU A 100 -4.24 -19.80 -9.94
C GLU A 100 -3.81 -18.34 -9.79
N ILE A 101 -4.81 -17.40 -9.84
CA ILE A 101 -4.58 -15.96 -9.79
C ILE A 101 -5.02 -15.42 -8.43
N CYS A 102 -4.18 -14.56 -7.86
CA CYS A 102 -4.51 -13.78 -6.66
C CYS A 102 -4.83 -12.34 -7.02
N PHE A 103 -5.96 -11.84 -6.53
CA PHE A 103 -6.32 -10.42 -6.57
C PHE A 103 -6.20 -9.84 -5.16
N GLY A 104 -5.63 -8.65 -5.04
CA GLY A 104 -5.50 -8.04 -3.72
C GLY A 104 -4.69 -6.75 -3.74
N LYS A 105 -4.49 -6.18 -2.56
CA LYS A 105 -3.62 -5.03 -2.34
C LYS A 105 -2.34 -5.43 -1.62
N ALA A 106 -1.32 -4.60 -1.72
CA ALA A 106 -0.06 -4.73 -0.97
C ALA A 106 0.69 -6.06 -1.25
N PHE A 107 0.63 -6.58 -2.48
CA PHE A 107 1.53 -7.63 -2.91
C PHE A 107 2.99 -7.17 -2.84
N ASP A 108 3.21 -5.92 -3.12
CA ASP A 108 4.38 -5.16 -2.75
C ASP A 108 4.24 -4.70 -1.28
N ASN A 109 5.04 -5.23 -0.31
CA ASN A 109 5.84 -6.42 -0.58
C ASN A 109 5.46 -7.57 0.38
N ARG A 110 4.16 -7.85 0.52
CA ARG A 110 3.67 -8.98 1.31
C ARG A 110 4.00 -10.33 0.67
N ALA A 111 4.17 -10.36 -0.66
CA ALA A 111 4.63 -11.56 -1.36
C ALA A 111 6.03 -11.94 -0.92
N GLY A 112 6.96 -11.00 -0.88
CA GLY A 112 8.31 -11.22 -0.36
C GLY A 112 8.32 -11.66 1.11
N CYS A 113 7.45 -11.06 1.94
CA CYS A 113 7.29 -11.51 3.33
C CYS A 113 6.82 -12.97 3.41
N ALA A 114 5.88 -13.39 2.56
CA ALA A 114 5.42 -14.77 2.51
C ALA A 114 6.54 -15.73 2.09
N CYS A 115 7.35 -15.34 1.11
CA CYS A 115 8.53 -16.12 0.68
C CYS A 115 9.53 -16.34 1.82
N ILE A 116 9.81 -15.31 2.62
CA ILE A 116 10.69 -15.43 3.80
C ILE A 116 10.10 -16.45 4.79
N VAL A 117 8.81 -16.30 5.14
CA VAL A 117 8.14 -17.19 6.10
C VAL A 117 8.16 -18.64 5.60
N ASP A 118 7.84 -18.86 4.33
CA ASP A 118 7.80 -20.19 3.75
C ASP A 118 9.21 -20.81 3.69
N THR A 119 10.20 -20.06 3.29
CA THR A 119 11.62 -20.50 3.29
C THR A 119 12.04 -20.96 4.68
N MET A 120 11.78 -20.16 5.73
CA MET A 120 12.15 -20.51 7.09
C MET A 120 11.42 -21.79 7.58
N LYS A 121 10.14 -21.95 7.23
CA LYS A 121 9.36 -23.17 7.55
C LYS A 121 9.90 -24.40 6.80
N GLN A 122 10.31 -24.26 5.56
CA GLN A 122 10.89 -25.37 4.79
C GLN A 122 12.23 -25.80 5.38
N LEU A 123 13.11 -24.86 5.71
CA LEU A 123 14.39 -25.18 6.37
C LEU A 123 14.21 -25.90 7.69
N GLU A 124 13.22 -25.50 8.51
CA GLU A 124 12.87 -26.18 9.76
C GLU A 124 12.33 -27.60 9.51
N LYS A 125 11.39 -27.73 8.57
CA LYS A 125 10.76 -29.03 8.24
C LYS A 125 11.75 -30.05 7.71
N GLU A 126 12.68 -29.61 6.89
CA GLU A 126 13.72 -30.48 6.30
C GLU A 126 14.83 -30.78 7.29
N GLN A 127 14.83 -30.19 8.47
CA GLN A 127 15.90 -30.29 9.47
C GLN A 127 17.28 -30.01 8.82
N ALA A 128 17.31 -29.00 7.96
CA ALA A 128 18.46 -28.69 7.13
C ALA A 128 19.68 -28.39 7.99
N SER A 129 20.76 -29.19 7.79
CA SER A 129 22.05 -28.89 8.39
C SER A 129 22.78 -27.87 7.54
N LEU A 130 22.74 -26.63 7.98
CA LEU A 130 23.33 -25.51 7.25
C LEU A 130 24.72 -25.17 7.87
N ALA A 131 25.68 -24.89 7.00
CA ALA A 131 26.99 -24.38 7.43
C ALA A 131 27.00 -22.87 7.73
N VAL A 132 25.83 -22.22 7.60
CA VAL A 132 25.64 -20.78 7.77
C VAL A 132 24.43 -20.51 8.65
N ASN A 133 24.39 -19.34 9.28
CA ASN A 133 23.22 -18.86 9.97
C ASN A 133 22.25 -18.20 8.96
N VAL A 134 20.98 -18.56 9.01
CA VAL A 134 19.95 -17.94 8.18
C VAL A 134 19.06 -17.06 9.06
N VAL A 135 18.88 -15.83 8.65
CA VAL A 135 18.05 -14.84 9.36
C VAL A 135 16.97 -14.32 8.44
N GLY A 136 15.70 -14.56 8.78
CA GLY A 136 14.57 -13.92 8.11
C GLY A 136 14.34 -12.51 8.68
N ALA A 137 14.45 -11.50 7.84
CA ALA A 137 14.31 -10.10 8.25
C ALA A 137 13.16 -9.41 7.54
N PHE A 138 12.31 -8.71 8.31
CA PHE A 138 11.21 -7.89 7.80
C PHE A 138 11.53 -6.43 8.09
N ALA A 139 11.92 -5.70 7.04
CA ALA A 139 12.29 -4.29 7.16
C ALA A 139 11.05 -3.39 7.15
N ALA A 140 10.92 -2.54 8.16
CA ALA A 140 9.86 -1.54 8.22
C ALA A 140 10.23 -0.28 7.43
N GLN A 141 9.22 0.49 7.00
CA GLN A 141 9.41 1.78 6.33
C GLN A 141 10.23 1.71 5.04
N GLU A 142 10.00 0.67 4.25
CA GLU A 142 10.59 0.55 2.92
C GLU A 142 10.09 1.67 2.01
N GLU A 143 8.77 1.87 1.92
CA GLU A 143 8.04 2.84 1.08
C GLU A 143 8.38 4.33 1.34
N VAL A 144 9.13 4.61 2.39
CA VAL A 144 9.58 5.97 2.76
C VAL A 144 11.13 6.09 2.80
N GLY A 145 11.80 5.23 2.06
CA GLY A 145 13.26 5.28 1.85
C GLY A 145 14.05 4.19 2.56
N THR A 146 13.58 2.94 2.54
CA THR A 146 14.30 1.72 2.98
C THR A 146 14.87 1.78 4.40
N ARG A 147 14.27 2.60 5.28
CA ARG A 147 14.83 2.96 6.60
C ARG A 147 15.07 1.75 7.49
N GLY A 148 14.14 0.80 7.49
CA GLY A 148 14.26 -0.42 8.27
C GLY A 148 15.40 -1.31 7.82
N ALA A 149 15.67 -1.38 6.52
CA ALA A 149 16.78 -2.17 5.97
C ALA A 149 18.14 -1.67 6.44
N VAL A 150 18.33 -0.35 6.52
CA VAL A 150 19.53 0.27 7.07
C VAL A 150 19.79 -0.18 8.51
N VAL A 151 18.75 -0.16 9.35
CA VAL A 151 18.87 -0.59 10.76
C VAL A 151 19.11 -2.10 10.85
N THR A 152 18.35 -2.88 10.10
CA THR A 152 18.47 -4.35 10.11
C THR A 152 19.84 -4.80 9.68
N SER A 153 20.41 -4.21 8.63
CA SER A 153 21.75 -4.55 8.13
C SER A 153 22.85 -4.27 9.18
N GLN A 154 22.71 -3.20 9.96
CA GLN A 154 23.64 -2.86 11.03
C GLN A 154 23.56 -3.83 12.22
N ILE A 155 22.38 -4.36 12.50
CA ILE A 155 22.16 -5.32 13.60
C ILE A 155 22.61 -6.72 13.19
N VAL A 156 22.17 -7.19 12.02
CA VAL A 156 22.43 -8.56 11.53
C VAL A 156 23.85 -8.69 10.99
N LYS A 157 24.37 -7.65 10.32
CA LYS A 157 25.68 -7.64 9.65
C LYS A 157 25.88 -8.87 8.76
N PRO A 158 25.04 -9.08 7.76
CA PRO A 158 25.08 -10.29 6.95
C PRO A 158 26.32 -10.32 6.06
N ASP A 159 26.87 -11.52 5.84
CA ASP A 159 27.90 -11.75 4.81
C ASP A 159 27.28 -11.82 3.42
N LEU A 160 26.00 -12.21 3.33
CA LEU A 160 25.20 -12.27 2.11
C LEU A 160 23.77 -11.85 2.44
N ALA A 161 23.18 -11.00 1.61
CA ALA A 161 21.76 -10.64 1.69
C ALA A 161 21.01 -11.11 0.42
N ILE A 162 19.87 -11.74 0.62
CA ILE A 162 18.91 -12.09 -0.44
C ILE A 162 17.66 -11.24 -0.21
N VAL A 163 17.30 -10.44 -1.20
CA VAL A 163 16.17 -9.52 -1.11
C VAL A 163 15.04 -10.03 -2.00
N PHE A 164 13.84 -10.15 -1.44
CA PHE A 164 12.61 -10.43 -2.18
C PHE A 164 11.89 -9.12 -2.41
N GLU A 165 11.57 -8.83 -3.66
CA GLU A 165 10.88 -7.58 -4.03
C GLU A 165 9.77 -7.84 -5.04
N GLY A 166 8.66 -7.07 -4.93
CA GLY A 166 7.57 -7.06 -5.88
C GLY A 166 7.92 -6.17 -7.08
N SER A 167 8.01 -6.77 -8.26
CA SER A 167 8.23 -6.01 -9.49
C SER A 167 6.95 -5.98 -10.34
N PRO A 168 6.52 -4.81 -10.85
CA PRO A 168 5.42 -4.76 -11.78
C PRO A 168 5.77 -5.51 -13.06
N SER A 169 4.87 -6.42 -13.47
CA SER A 169 4.91 -7.05 -14.78
C SER A 169 4.03 -6.24 -15.71
N ASP A 170 4.61 -5.55 -16.68
CA ASP A 170 3.89 -4.70 -17.61
C ASP A 170 4.05 -5.20 -19.04
N ASP A 171 3.21 -6.18 -19.40
CA ASP A 171 3.22 -6.80 -20.72
C ASP A 171 2.68 -5.85 -21.81
N PHE A 172 2.05 -4.73 -21.43
CA PHE A 172 1.50 -3.74 -22.37
C PHE A 172 2.53 -2.71 -22.83
N PHE A 173 3.50 -2.35 -22.00
CA PHE A 173 4.42 -1.24 -22.24
C PHE A 173 5.85 -1.69 -22.50
N ILE A 174 6.19 -2.94 -22.19
CA ILE A 174 7.52 -3.50 -22.39
C ILE A 174 7.44 -4.57 -23.48
N SER A 175 8.38 -4.54 -24.43
CA SER A 175 8.48 -5.55 -25.49
C SER A 175 8.48 -6.95 -24.88
N ALA A 176 7.67 -7.85 -25.46
CA ALA A 176 7.53 -9.22 -25.01
C ALA A 176 8.91 -9.86 -24.76
N GLY A 177 9.14 -10.31 -23.54
CA GLY A 177 10.40 -10.94 -23.10
C GLY A 177 11.15 -10.23 -21.99
N GLN A 178 10.73 -9.02 -21.58
CA GLN A 178 11.34 -8.30 -20.45
C GLN A 178 10.49 -8.30 -19.17
N ALA A 179 9.22 -8.64 -19.29
CA ALA A 179 8.33 -8.76 -18.15
C ALA A 179 8.37 -10.19 -17.60
N GLN A 180 9.29 -10.50 -16.72
CA GLN A 180 9.27 -11.73 -15.94
C GLN A 180 9.59 -11.42 -14.48
N GLY A 181 8.55 -11.32 -13.78
CA GLY A 181 8.29 -10.98 -12.41
C GLY A 181 9.16 -11.44 -11.38
N VAL A 182 9.96 -11.52 -10.73
CA VAL A 182 10.68 -11.51 -9.46
C VAL A 182 12.14 -11.11 -9.72
N THR A 183 12.49 -9.91 -9.34
CA THR A 183 13.89 -9.50 -9.37
C THR A 183 14.55 -9.96 -8.07
N LEU A 184 15.49 -10.91 -8.18
CA LEU A 184 16.41 -11.23 -7.10
C LEU A 184 17.60 -10.28 -7.21
N ILE A 185 17.77 -9.42 -6.22
CA ILE A 185 18.92 -8.54 -6.13
C ILE A 185 19.91 -9.18 -5.16
N PHE A 186 21.08 -9.52 -5.65
CA PHE A 186 22.21 -9.97 -4.82
C PHE A 186 23.11 -8.75 -4.56
N ALA A 187 23.35 -8.46 -3.29
CA ALA A 187 24.28 -7.41 -2.86
C ALA A 187 25.42 -7.99 -2.06
#